data_723d6a7ff24d5308e4a91755582621c1
#
_entry.id   723d6a7ff24d5308e4a91755582621c1
#
_cell.length_a   1.000
_cell.length_b   1.000
_cell.length_c   1.000
_cell.angle_alpha   90.00
_cell.angle_beta   90.00
_cell.angle_gamma   90.00
#
_symmetry.space_group_name_H-M   'P 1'
#
loop_
_entity.id
_entity.type
_entity.pdbx_description
1 polymer ?
#
loop_
_entity_poly.entity_id
_entity_poly.type
_entity_poly.pdbx_seq_one_letter_code
_entity_poly.pdbx_strand_id
1 'polypeptide(L)'
;MQEAFYKENARAFRETECSIAPRFQQDGKEMLWKIRGISQAENAEIWKKSGENPKRYESMVLAASVVFPDLKGADLQDSYGVMGAENLLEKMLTAGEFASLQEAVEAVNQ
;
A
#
# COMPACT_ATOMS: atom_id res chain seq x y z
N MET A 1 -3.64 -5.77 -35.24
CA MET A 1 -2.40 -5.74 -34.46
C MET A 1 -2.48 -4.89 -33.21
N GLN A 2 -3.04 -3.68 -33.29
CA GLN A 2 -3.25 -2.87 -32.09
C GLN A 2 -4.31 -3.42 -31.14
N GLU A 3 -5.20 -4.27 -31.66
CA GLU A 3 -6.30 -4.85 -30.90
C GLU A 3 -5.81 -5.59 -29.63
N ALA A 4 -4.62 -6.17 -29.69
CA ALA A 4 -4.04 -6.84 -28.52
C ALA A 4 -3.81 -5.88 -27.34
N PHE A 5 -3.73 -4.58 -27.60
CA PHE A 5 -3.46 -3.55 -26.59
C PHE A 5 -4.72 -2.81 -26.13
N TYR A 6 -5.89 -3.19 -26.68
CA TYR A 6 -7.13 -2.53 -26.31
C TYR A 6 -7.49 -2.79 -24.85
N LYS A 7 -8.35 -1.92 -24.30
CA LYS A 7 -8.77 -1.94 -22.90
C LYS A 7 -9.23 -3.32 -22.40
N GLU A 8 -9.81 -4.14 -23.28
CA GLU A 8 -10.27 -5.49 -22.92
C GLU A 8 -9.13 -6.40 -22.43
N ASN A 9 -7.89 -6.09 -22.81
CA ASN A 9 -6.70 -6.82 -22.39
C ASN A 9 -5.94 -6.09 -21.27
N ALA A 10 -6.52 -5.03 -20.71
CA ALA A 10 -5.91 -4.29 -19.62
C ALA A 10 -5.88 -5.18 -18.37
N ARG A 11 -4.79 -5.06 -17.61
CA ARG A 11 -4.65 -5.78 -16.35
C ARG A 11 -5.64 -5.22 -15.33
N ALA A 12 -6.40 -6.10 -14.69
CA ALA A 12 -7.24 -5.72 -13.58
C ALA A 12 -6.40 -5.57 -12.32
N PHE A 13 -6.56 -4.45 -11.60
CA PHE A 13 -5.89 -4.24 -10.32
C PHE A 13 -6.73 -4.86 -9.21
N ARG A 14 -6.55 -6.16 -9.02
CA ARG A 14 -7.29 -6.92 -8.00
C ARG A 14 -6.62 -6.79 -6.65
N GLU A 15 -7.44 -6.89 -5.60
CA GLU A 15 -6.93 -6.95 -4.25
C GLU A 15 -6.31 -8.31 -3.99
N THR A 16 -5.16 -8.31 -3.34
CA THR A 16 -4.44 -9.53 -2.95
C THR A 16 -4.25 -9.50 -1.44
N GLU A 17 -4.56 -10.61 -0.77
CA GLU A 17 -4.32 -10.74 0.66
C GLU A 17 -2.88 -11.20 0.90
N CYS A 18 -2.26 -10.66 1.94
CA CYS A 18 -0.90 -11.05 2.31
C CYS A 18 -0.65 -10.91 3.81
N SER A 19 0.27 -11.72 4.31
CA SER A 19 0.73 -11.64 5.70
C SER A 19 1.88 -10.67 5.78
N ILE A 20 1.66 -9.52 6.43
CA ILE A 20 2.68 -8.48 6.60
C ILE A 20 3.15 -8.42 8.05
N ALA A 21 2.24 -8.47 9.00
CA ALA A 21 2.55 -8.31 10.41
C ALA A 21 1.67 -9.24 11.25
N PRO A 22 2.10 -10.50 11.42
CA PRO A 22 1.31 -11.51 12.13
C PRO A 22 0.91 -11.14 13.56
N ARG A 23 1.59 -10.17 14.17
CA ARG A 23 1.25 -9.70 15.52
C ARG A 23 -0.09 -8.98 15.60
N PHE A 24 -0.63 -8.52 14.48
CA PHE A 24 -1.96 -7.91 14.45
C PHE A 24 -3.00 -9.02 14.28
N GLN A 25 -3.63 -9.39 15.39
CA GLN A 25 -4.55 -10.50 15.44
C GLN A 25 -5.90 -10.03 15.97
N GLN A 26 -6.96 -10.74 15.57
CA GLN A 26 -8.28 -10.56 16.10
C GLN A 26 -8.87 -11.97 16.34
N ASP A 27 -9.36 -12.21 17.53
CA ASP A 27 -9.91 -13.52 17.95
C ASP A 27 -8.90 -14.66 17.70
N GLY A 28 -7.63 -14.40 17.98
CA GLY A 28 -6.56 -15.37 17.84
C GLY A 28 -6.11 -15.66 16.40
N LYS A 29 -6.65 -14.93 15.44
CA LYS A 29 -6.29 -15.10 14.01
C LYS A 29 -5.59 -13.88 13.49
N GLU A 30 -4.57 -14.11 12.64
CA GLU A 30 -3.88 -13.02 11.97
C GLU A 30 -4.84 -12.25 11.08
N MET A 31 -4.77 -10.92 11.15
CA MET A 31 -5.49 -10.04 10.24
C MET A 31 -4.62 -9.82 9.01
N LEU A 32 -4.97 -10.48 7.91
CA LEU A 32 -4.23 -10.33 6.66
C LEU A 32 -4.44 -8.93 6.07
N TRP A 33 -3.39 -8.42 5.46
CA TRP A 33 -3.47 -7.15 4.76
C TRP A 33 -3.99 -7.39 3.34
N LYS A 34 -4.69 -6.42 2.81
CA LYS A 34 -5.11 -6.41 1.40
C LYS A 34 -4.38 -5.31 0.69
N ILE A 35 -3.78 -5.64 -0.44
CA ILE A 35 -3.03 -4.68 -1.25
C ILE A 35 -3.52 -4.75 -2.69
N ARG A 36 -3.25 -3.69 -3.46
CA ARG A 36 -3.59 -3.59 -4.87
C ARG A 36 -2.46 -2.96 -5.65
N GLY A 37 -2.44 -3.21 -6.96
CA GLY A 37 -1.54 -2.48 -7.85
C GLY A 37 -2.04 -1.06 -8.10
N ILE A 38 -1.15 -0.21 -8.57
CA ILE A 38 -1.48 1.17 -8.96
C ILE A 38 -1.14 1.37 -10.44
N SER A 39 -1.82 2.32 -11.08
CA SER A 39 -1.53 2.68 -12.46
C SER A 39 -0.30 3.58 -12.54
N GLN A 40 0.28 3.70 -13.74
CA GLN A 40 1.39 4.64 -13.96
C GLN A 40 0.94 6.09 -13.72
N ALA A 41 -0.31 6.42 -14.07
CA ALA A 41 -0.83 7.76 -13.82
C ALA A 41 -0.89 8.07 -12.32
N GLU A 42 -1.34 7.13 -11.52
CA GLU A 42 -1.39 7.26 -10.06
C GLU A 42 0.02 7.36 -9.48
N ASN A 43 0.94 6.53 -9.99
CA ASN A 43 2.34 6.54 -9.58
C ASN A 43 2.99 7.92 -9.80
N ALA A 44 2.78 8.50 -10.99
CA ALA A 44 3.32 9.82 -11.32
C ALA A 44 2.74 10.93 -10.43
N GLU A 45 1.45 10.83 -10.12
CA GLU A 45 0.80 11.80 -9.24
C GLU A 45 1.36 11.72 -7.82
N ILE A 46 1.61 10.52 -7.32
CA ILE A 46 2.21 10.31 -6.00
C ILE A 46 3.62 10.93 -5.95
N TRP A 47 4.39 10.76 -7.01
CA TRP A 47 5.73 11.37 -7.09
C TRP A 47 5.67 12.88 -6.93
N LYS A 48 4.72 13.52 -7.61
CA LYS A 48 4.50 14.97 -7.48
C LYS A 48 4.10 15.35 -6.05
N LYS A 49 3.15 14.63 -5.48
CA LYS A 49 2.66 14.91 -4.12
C LYS A 49 3.73 14.72 -3.06
N SER A 50 4.69 13.85 -3.31
CA SER A 50 5.80 13.62 -2.38
C SER A 50 6.82 14.75 -2.37
N GLY A 51 6.68 15.74 -3.26
CA GLY A 51 7.66 16.81 -3.42
C GLY A 51 8.96 16.30 -4.02
N GLU A 52 8.88 15.22 -4.81
CA GLU A 52 10.04 14.57 -5.45
C GLU A 52 11.05 14.07 -4.41
N ASN A 53 10.57 13.70 -3.23
CA ASN A 53 11.38 13.14 -2.17
C ASN A 53 11.27 11.60 -2.21
N PRO A 54 12.38 10.89 -2.51
CA PRO A 54 12.31 9.42 -2.68
C PRO A 54 11.77 8.65 -1.49
N LYS A 55 12.14 9.04 -0.28
CA LYS A 55 11.65 8.35 0.94
C LYS A 55 10.16 8.55 1.14
N ARG A 56 9.71 9.79 0.98
CA ARG A 56 8.30 10.11 1.13
C ARG A 56 7.47 9.46 0.03
N TYR A 57 7.98 9.48 -1.19
CA TYR A 57 7.35 8.82 -2.33
C TYR A 57 7.13 7.33 -2.04
N GLU A 58 8.16 6.64 -1.55
CA GLU A 58 8.07 5.22 -1.24
C GLU A 58 6.96 4.93 -0.24
N SER A 59 6.93 5.65 0.88
CA SER A 59 5.88 5.48 1.89
C SER A 59 4.49 5.80 1.34
N MET A 60 4.38 6.80 0.47
CA MET A 60 3.11 7.18 -0.16
C MET A 60 2.62 6.13 -1.16
N VAL A 61 3.54 5.51 -1.92
CA VAL A 61 3.18 4.40 -2.82
C VAL A 61 2.65 3.22 -2.02
N LEU A 62 3.32 2.86 -0.93
CA LEU A 62 2.86 1.76 -0.08
C LEU A 62 1.49 2.08 0.52
N ALA A 63 1.30 3.29 1.03
CA ALA A 63 0.03 3.70 1.60
C ALA A 63 -1.10 3.67 0.56
N ALA A 64 -0.83 4.08 -0.67
CA ALA A 64 -1.82 4.04 -1.76
C ALA A 64 -2.17 2.61 -2.18
N SER A 65 -1.24 1.67 -2.01
CA SER A 65 -1.42 0.27 -2.39
C SER A 65 -2.15 -0.54 -1.32
N VAL A 66 -2.19 -0.08 -0.08
CA VAL A 66 -2.87 -0.80 1.02
C VAL A 66 -4.36 -0.49 0.99
N VAL A 67 -5.17 -1.55 0.84
CA VAL A 67 -6.63 -1.46 0.89
C VAL A 67 -7.12 -1.72 2.31
N PHE A 68 -6.52 -2.68 2.99
CA PHE A 68 -6.82 -3.03 4.38
C PHE A 68 -5.51 -3.34 5.12
N PRO A 69 -5.31 -2.81 6.32
CA PRO A 69 -6.21 -1.99 7.11
C PRO A 69 -6.49 -0.62 6.48
N ASP A 70 -7.52 0.07 6.96
CA ASP A 70 -7.87 1.42 6.45
C ASP A 70 -6.92 2.45 7.03
N LEU A 71 -5.85 2.75 6.30
CA LEU A 71 -4.82 3.68 6.75
C LEU A 71 -5.29 5.13 6.79
N LYS A 72 -6.44 5.42 6.19
CA LYS A 72 -7.05 6.76 6.21
C LYS A 72 -7.98 6.93 7.40
N GLY A 73 -8.25 5.86 8.14
CA GLY A 73 -9.15 5.89 9.29
C GLY A 73 -8.61 6.78 10.41
N ALA A 74 -9.43 7.73 10.85
CA ALA A 74 -9.04 8.68 11.90
C ALA A 74 -8.70 7.97 13.20
N ASP A 75 -9.49 6.98 13.58
CA ASP A 75 -9.28 6.23 14.83
C ASP A 75 -7.93 5.51 14.84
N LEU A 76 -7.58 4.89 13.71
CA LEU A 76 -6.32 4.18 13.61
C LEU A 76 -5.14 5.16 13.66
N GLN A 77 -5.22 6.27 12.92
CA GLN A 77 -4.18 7.30 12.95
C GLN A 77 -4.03 7.90 14.36
N ASP A 78 -5.15 8.19 15.01
CA ASP A 78 -5.14 8.74 16.37
C ASP A 78 -4.50 7.79 17.37
N SER A 79 -4.69 6.48 17.23
CA SER A 79 -4.12 5.49 18.13
C SER A 79 -2.58 5.47 18.10
N TYR A 80 -1.99 5.92 17.00
CA TYR A 80 -0.53 6.06 16.86
C TYR A 80 -0.06 7.52 16.97
N GLY A 81 -0.97 8.45 17.15
CA GLY A 81 -0.64 9.86 17.31
C GLY A 81 -0.07 10.51 16.05
N VAL A 82 -0.53 10.09 14.87
CA VAL A 82 -0.03 10.60 13.59
C VAL A 82 -1.17 11.08 12.71
N MET A 83 -0.83 11.90 11.71
CA MET A 83 -1.72 12.30 10.64
C MET A 83 -1.13 11.85 9.31
N GLY A 84 -1.99 11.29 8.45
CA GLY A 84 -1.59 10.83 7.12
C GLY A 84 -1.27 9.34 7.07
N ALA A 85 -1.70 8.70 6.00
CA ALA A 85 -1.55 7.25 5.82
C ALA A 85 -0.08 6.82 5.75
N GLU A 86 0.76 7.59 5.06
CA GLU A 86 2.19 7.30 4.95
C GLU A 86 2.91 7.40 6.29
N ASN A 87 2.53 8.37 7.10
CA ASN A 87 3.11 8.52 8.44
C ASN A 87 2.65 7.40 9.37
N LEU A 88 1.40 6.94 9.19
CA LEU A 88 0.87 5.82 9.96
C LEU A 88 1.67 4.55 9.70
N LEU A 89 1.99 4.24 8.44
CA LEU A 89 2.78 3.06 8.09
C LEU A 89 4.15 3.09 8.77
N GLU A 90 4.83 4.22 8.71
CA GLU A 90 6.16 4.37 9.31
C GLU A 90 6.12 4.20 10.82
N LYS A 91 5.05 4.62 11.47
CA LYS A 91 4.91 4.52 12.92
C LYS A 91 4.46 3.14 13.37
N MET A 92 3.57 2.51 12.58
CA MET A 92 2.93 1.24 12.94
C MET A 92 3.84 0.04 12.75
N LEU A 93 4.62 0.02 11.66
CA LEU A 93 5.39 -1.15 11.25
C LEU A 93 6.83 -1.09 11.74
N THR A 94 7.37 -2.27 12.07
CA THR A 94 8.81 -2.41 12.27
C THR A 94 9.51 -2.31 10.90
N ALA A 95 10.82 -2.13 10.92
CA ALA A 95 11.61 -2.07 9.68
C ALA A 95 11.43 -3.34 8.83
N GLY A 96 11.42 -4.51 9.48
CA GLY A 96 11.21 -5.78 8.76
C GLY A 96 9.81 -5.93 8.18
N GLU A 97 8.80 -5.49 8.92
CA GLU A 97 7.42 -5.50 8.43
C GLU A 97 7.25 -4.54 7.26
N PHE A 98 7.87 -3.36 7.34
CA PHE A 98 7.86 -2.40 6.24
C PHE A 98 8.50 -2.99 4.99
N ALA A 99 9.65 -3.65 5.15
CA ALA A 99 10.32 -4.33 4.03
C ALA A 99 9.45 -5.42 3.42
N SER A 100 8.73 -6.18 4.24
CA SER A 100 7.80 -7.20 3.75
C SER A 100 6.66 -6.58 2.92
N LEU A 101 6.14 -5.45 3.36
CA LEU A 101 5.12 -4.72 2.62
C LEU A 101 5.67 -4.21 1.29
N GLN A 102 6.90 -3.69 1.26
CA GLN A 102 7.55 -3.27 0.03
C GLN A 102 7.65 -4.40 -0.98
N GLU A 103 8.08 -5.57 -0.56
CA GLU A 103 8.16 -6.74 -1.45
C GLU A 103 6.80 -7.13 -2.01
N ALA A 104 5.78 -7.15 -1.16
CA ALA A 104 4.43 -7.50 -1.59
C ALA A 104 3.87 -6.49 -2.60
N VAL A 105 4.10 -5.20 -2.37
CA VAL A 105 3.64 -4.13 -3.26
C VAL A 105 4.40 -4.18 -4.60
N GLU A 106 5.70 -4.43 -4.59
CA GLU A 106 6.47 -4.61 -5.83
C GLU A 106 5.91 -5.76 -6.65
N ALA A 107 5.62 -6.90 -6.02
CA ALA A 107 5.10 -8.07 -6.71
C ALA A 107 3.75 -7.78 -7.37
N VAL A 108 2.85 -7.07 -6.71
CA VAL A 108 1.51 -6.80 -7.23
C VAL A 108 1.53 -5.74 -8.34
N ASN A 109 2.60 -4.96 -8.45
CA ASN A 109 2.74 -3.93 -9.48
C ASN A 109 3.53 -4.38 -10.72
N GLN A 110 3.93 -5.63 -10.78
CA GLN A 110 4.65 -6.17 -11.95
C GLN A 110 3.74 -6.62 -13.07
#